data_9a4d108a65682904910becb94f01a8f9
#
_entry.id   9a4d108a65682904910becb94f01a8f9
#
_cell.length_a   1.000
_cell.length_b   1.000
_cell.length_c   1.000
_cell.angle_alpha   90.00
_cell.angle_beta   90.00
_cell.angle_gamma   90.00
#
_symmetry.space_group_name_H-M   'P 1'
#
loop_
_entity.id
_entity.type
_entity.pdbx_description
1 polymer ?
#
loop_
_entity_poly.entity_id
_entity_poly.type
_entity_poly.pdbx_seq_one_letter_code
_entity_poly.pdbx_strand_id
1 'polypeptide(L)'
;MVNYQYFKNVANSGLKILSDAGLAPRIVGLCWMQGEADAESTREAWSLEYGENLAALVSDLRMNFNAYAWTEHTLNFIDAYISNSPDWTFYKNVNAAKLSFSKKSAHNYLLDTLAPDLVEKGRNGLIFDREATTLTPVDVKHYDSSSMLKLGNMFGEAVAELCRTP
;
A
#
# COMPACT_ATOMS: atom_id res chain seq x y z
N MET A 1 -9.72 -8.77 12.89
CA MET A 1 -10.28 -9.35 11.62
C MET A 1 -11.61 -8.75 11.16
N VAL A 2 -12.31 -7.99 11.98
CA VAL A 2 -13.61 -7.36 11.60
C VAL A 2 -13.49 -6.45 10.39
N ASN A 3 -12.46 -5.58 10.34
CA ASN A 3 -12.25 -4.62 9.25
C ASN A 3 -11.97 -5.30 7.90
N TYR A 4 -11.22 -6.38 7.88
CA TYR A 4 -10.93 -7.12 6.66
C TYR A 4 -12.18 -7.81 6.09
N GLN A 5 -13.01 -8.42 6.94
CA GLN A 5 -14.28 -8.99 6.50
C GLN A 5 -15.24 -7.92 5.98
N TYR A 6 -15.29 -6.76 6.65
CA TYR A 6 -16.08 -5.63 6.18
C TYR A 6 -15.62 -5.15 4.81
N PHE A 7 -14.31 -5.00 4.60
CA PHE A 7 -13.74 -4.66 3.29
C PHE A 7 -14.18 -5.65 2.19
N LYS A 8 -14.04 -6.96 2.42
CA LYS A 8 -14.47 -7.97 1.46
C LYS A 8 -15.96 -7.87 1.13
N ASN A 9 -16.80 -7.68 2.13
CA ASN A 9 -18.23 -7.56 1.94
C ASN A 9 -18.61 -6.34 1.10
N VAL A 10 -18.00 -5.18 1.36
CA VAL A 10 -18.23 -3.95 0.59
C VAL A 10 -17.76 -4.11 -0.86
N ALA A 11 -16.55 -4.65 -1.07
CA ALA A 11 -16.03 -4.87 -2.41
C ALA A 11 -16.91 -5.85 -3.22
N ASN A 12 -17.28 -6.99 -2.63
CA ASN A 12 -18.16 -7.96 -3.29
C ASN A 12 -19.55 -7.38 -3.59
N SER A 13 -20.10 -6.57 -2.68
CA SER A 13 -21.39 -5.90 -2.90
C SER A 13 -21.31 -4.91 -4.07
N GLY A 14 -20.23 -4.13 -4.15
CA GLY A 14 -20.00 -3.21 -5.28
C GLY A 14 -19.86 -3.94 -6.62
N LEU A 15 -19.05 -5.01 -6.66
CA LEU A 15 -18.90 -5.84 -7.86
C LEU A 15 -20.23 -6.47 -8.30
N LYS A 16 -21.01 -6.96 -7.33
CA LYS A 16 -22.32 -7.53 -7.61
C LYS A 16 -23.28 -6.48 -8.19
N ILE A 17 -23.37 -5.29 -7.62
CA ILE A 17 -24.23 -4.20 -8.12
C ILE A 17 -23.88 -3.87 -9.57
N LEU A 18 -22.59 -3.76 -9.90
CA LEU A 18 -22.15 -3.50 -11.26
C LEU A 18 -22.52 -4.64 -12.22
N SER A 19 -22.34 -5.89 -11.80
CA SER A 19 -22.71 -7.06 -12.59
C SER A 19 -24.22 -7.16 -12.81
N ASP A 20 -25.04 -6.91 -11.78
CA ASP A 20 -26.50 -6.89 -11.86
C ASP A 20 -27.02 -5.79 -12.81
N ALA A 21 -26.25 -4.71 -12.95
CA ALA A 21 -26.52 -3.63 -13.93
C ALA A 21 -26.08 -3.98 -15.37
N GLY A 22 -25.62 -5.21 -15.62
CA GLY A 22 -25.16 -5.67 -16.95
C GLY A 22 -23.74 -5.23 -17.32
N LEU A 23 -22.98 -4.71 -16.36
CA LEU A 23 -21.58 -4.34 -16.57
C LEU A 23 -20.66 -5.55 -16.29
N ALA A 24 -19.45 -5.51 -16.87
CA ALA A 24 -18.39 -6.49 -16.61
C ALA A 24 -17.26 -5.84 -15.79
N PRO A 25 -17.43 -5.71 -14.45
CA PRO A 25 -16.44 -5.02 -13.63
C PRO A 25 -15.09 -5.75 -13.65
N ARG A 26 -14.01 -4.98 -13.66
CA ARG A 26 -12.64 -5.47 -13.59
C ARG A 26 -11.86 -4.72 -12.52
N ILE A 27 -11.03 -5.44 -11.76
CA ILE A 27 -10.13 -4.88 -10.75
C ILE A 27 -8.74 -4.83 -11.37
N VAL A 28 -8.24 -3.63 -11.61
CA VAL A 28 -6.88 -3.41 -12.15
C VAL A 28 -5.82 -3.80 -11.13
N GLY A 29 -6.02 -3.43 -9.88
CA GLY A 29 -5.13 -3.77 -8.78
C GLY A 29 -5.65 -3.27 -7.44
N LEU A 30 -5.03 -3.73 -6.37
CA LEU A 30 -5.23 -3.23 -5.02
C LEU A 30 -4.04 -2.36 -4.62
N CYS A 31 -4.30 -1.08 -4.36
CA CYS A 31 -3.32 -0.17 -3.77
C CYS A 31 -3.29 -0.37 -2.25
N TRP A 32 -2.10 -0.61 -1.71
CA TRP A 32 -1.90 -0.89 -0.30
C TRP A 32 -0.86 0.03 0.31
N MET A 33 -1.17 0.63 1.43
CA MET A 33 -0.23 1.42 2.23
C MET A 33 -0.49 1.12 3.70
N GLN A 34 0.39 0.36 4.32
CA GLN A 34 0.28 -0.04 5.74
C GLN A 34 1.61 -0.65 6.19
N GLY A 35 1.84 -0.73 7.48
CA GLY A 35 3.02 -1.33 8.11
C GLY A 35 3.58 -0.46 9.22
N GLU A 36 3.12 0.78 9.33
CA GLU A 36 3.57 1.76 10.31
C GLU A 36 3.34 1.25 11.74
N ALA A 37 2.12 0.76 12.00
CA ALA A 37 1.79 0.21 13.31
C ALA A 37 2.63 -1.01 13.68
N ASP A 38 3.02 -1.85 12.70
CA ASP A 38 3.88 -3.01 12.94
C ASP A 38 5.35 -2.60 13.17
N ALA A 39 5.72 -1.38 12.78
CA ALA A 39 7.07 -0.82 12.91
C ALA A 39 7.32 -0.03 14.19
N GLU A 40 6.33 0.16 15.07
CA GLU A 40 6.47 0.89 16.34
C GLU A 40 7.47 0.22 17.29
N SER A 41 8.10 1.01 18.16
CA SER A 41 9.18 0.59 19.07
C SER A 41 8.83 -0.59 20.00
N THR A 42 7.55 -0.80 20.28
CA THR A 42 7.06 -1.89 21.14
C THR A 42 6.67 -3.15 20.36
N ARG A 43 6.84 -3.17 19.04
CA ARG A 43 6.26 -4.17 18.15
C ARG A 43 7.27 -4.89 17.27
N GLU A 44 8.48 -5.14 17.79
CA GLU A 44 9.53 -5.82 17.04
C GLU A 44 9.06 -7.17 16.47
N ALA A 45 8.40 -8.00 17.26
CA ALA A 45 7.88 -9.29 16.81
C ALA A 45 6.92 -9.15 15.62
N TRP A 46 6.03 -8.15 15.66
CA TRP A 46 5.09 -7.90 14.56
C TRP A 46 5.80 -7.44 13.29
N SER A 47 6.86 -6.64 13.42
CA SER A 47 7.66 -6.22 12.27
C SER A 47 8.37 -7.39 11.59
N LEU A 48 8.78 -8.41 12.36
CA LEU A 48 9.41 -9.62 11.84
C LEU A 48 8.40 -10.57 11.18
N GLU A 49 7.17 -10.63 11.69
CA GLU A 49 6.07 -11.44 11.16
C GLU A 49 5.37 -10.77 9.96
N TYR A 50 5.64 -9.50 9.70
CA TYR A 50 4.95 -8.70 8.69
C TYR A 50 4.89 -9.36 7.32
N GLY A 51 6.00 -9.95 6.87
CA GLY A 51 6.10 -10.57 5.55
C GLY A 51 5.20 -11.80 5.37
N GLU A 52 5.03 -12.60 6.41
CA GLU A 52 4.14 -13.76 6.41
C GLU A 52 2.69 -13.31 6.43
N ASN A 53 2.36 -12.33 7.27
CA ASN A 53 1.02 -11.76 7.36
C ASN A 53 0.60 -11.08 6.05
N LEU A 54 1.50 -10.33 5.40
CA LEU A 54 1.27 -9.73 4.09
C LEU A 54 1.00 -10.80 3.01
N ALA A 55 1.80 -11.85 2.99
CA ALA A 55 1.62 -12.94 2.04
C ALA A 55 0.28 -13.67 2.22
N ALA A 56 -0.12 -13.92 3.47
CA ALA A 56 -1.42 -14.53 3.79
C ALA A 56 -2.58 -13.61 3.37
N LEU A 57 -2.50 -12.31 3.65
CA LEU A 57 -3.49 -11.32 3.25
C LEU A 57 -3.67 -11.30 1.73
N VAL A 58 -2.58 -11.17 0.97
CA VAL A 58 -2.65 -11.08 -0.49
C VAL A 58 -3.13 -12.40 -1.10
N SER A 59 -2.76 -13.54 -0.52
CA SER A 59 -3.27 -14.84 -0.94
C SER A 59 -4.79 -14.92 -0.79
N ASP A 60 -5.35 -14.49 0.35
CA ASP A 60 -6.80 -14.50 0.56
C ASP A 60 -7.52 -13.49 -0.36
N LEU A 61 -6.93 -12.30 -0.58
CA LEU A 61 -7.46 -11.33 -1.54
C LEU A 61 -7.52 -11.92 -2.96
N ARG A 62 -6.49 -12.60 -3.40
CA ARG A 62 -6.44 -13.27 -4.70
C ARG A 62 -7.48 -14.38 -4.80
N MET A 63 -7.63 -15.21 -3.79
CA MET A 63 -8.70 -16.23 -3.76
C MET A 63 -10.10 -15.62 -3.91
N ASN A 64 -10.34 -14.43 -3.34
CA ASN A 64 -11.65 -13.80 -3.41
C ASN A 64 -11.89 -13.00 -4.69
N PHE A 65 -10.87 -12.42 -5.32
CA PHE A 65 -11.05 -11.40 -6.36
C PHE A 65 -10.40 -11.72 -7.70
N ASN A 66 -9.64 -12.81 -7.86
CA ASN A 66 -8.98 -13.15 -9.13
C ASN A 66 -9.96 -13.28 -10.31
N ALA A 67 -11.19 -13.69 -10.06
CA ALA A 67 -12.22 -13.77 -11.11
C ALA A 67 -12.53 -12.39 -11.75
N TYR A 68 -12.26 -11.32 -11.03
CA TYR A 68 -12.44 -9.94 -11.50
C TYR A 68 -11.12 -9.28 -11.93
N ALA A 69 -9.99 -9.97 -11.83
CA ALA A 69 -8.69 -9.38 -12.14
C ALA A 69 -8.63 -8.89 -13.60
N TRP A 70 -7.95 -7.77 -13.81
CA TRP A 70 -7.76 -7.15 -15.11
C TRP A 70 -6.86 -7.97 -16.03
N THR A 71 -5.73 -8.44 -15.50
CA THR A 71 -4.71 -9.19 -16.24
C THR A 71 -4.58 -10.62 -15.74
N GLU A 72 -4.47 -11.57 -16.67
CA GLU A 72 -4.08 -12.98 -16.44
C GLU A 72 -4.77 -13.69 -15.26
N HIS A 73 -5.99 -13.27 -14.92
CA HIS A 73 -6.75 -13.81 -13.78
C HIS A 73 -5.99 -13.75 -12.44
N THR A 74 -5.06 -12.80 -12.29
CA THR A 74 -4.34 -12.59 -11.05
C THR A 74 -4.44 -11.12 -10.61
N LEU A 75 -4.97 -10.89 -9.42
CA LEU A 75 -5.08 -9.55 -8.85
C LEU A 75 -3.69 -8.95 -8.62
N ASN A 76 -3.45 -7.80 -9.25
CA ASN A 76 -2.25 -7.02 -9.00
C ASN A 76 -2.30 -6.39 -7.59
N PHE A 77 -1.18 -6.44 -6.90
CA PHE A 77 -1.00 -5.85 -5.59
C PHE A 77 0.08 -4.78 -5.66
N ILE A 78 -0.30 -3.53 -5.42
CA ILE A 78 0.57 -2.36 -5.53
C ILE A 78 0.80 -1.85 -4.11
N ASP A 79 1.97 -2.11 -3.58
CA ASP A 79 2.39 -1.69 -2.23
C ASP A 79 3.34 -0.49 -2.31
N ALA A 80 3.57 0.18 -1.18
CA ALA A 80 4.54 1.24 -1.05
C ALA A 80 5.37 1.04 0.23
N TYR A 81 6.65 1.46 0.23
CA TYR A 81 7.42 1.50 1.46
C TYR A 81 6.78 2.45 2.47
N ILE A 82 6.82 2.06 3.75
CA ILE A 82 6.51 2.99 4.83
C ILE A 82 7.67 3.98 5.02
N SER A 83 7.37 5.14 5.56
CA SER A 83 8.36 6.19 5.79
C SER A 83 9.43 5.76 6.81
N ASN A 84 10.57 6.45 6.77
CA ASN A 84 11.64 6.32 7.75
C ASN A 84 11.49 7.25 8.95
N SER A 85 10.25 7.53 9.34
CA SER A 85 9.96 8.32 10.54
C SER A 85 10.67 7.75 11.76
N PRO A 86 11.17 8.59 12.67
CA PRO A 86 11.78 8.14 13.93
C PRO A 86 10.80 7.34 14.81
N ASP A 87 9.48 7.51 14.63
CA ASP A 87 8.47 6.76 15.37
C ASP A 87 8.31 5.31 14.87
N TRP A 88 8.75 5.04 13.64
CA TRP A 88 8.72 3.69 13.05
C TRP A 88 10.06 3.00 13.26
N THR A 89 10.40 2.64 14.50
CA THR A 89 11.69 2.06 14.91
C THR A 89 12.10 0.88 14.03
N PHE A 90 11.15 0.02 13.66
CA PHE A 90 11.38 -1.20 12.89
C PHE A 90 10.97 -1.08 11.41
N TYR A 91 10.91 0.14 10.85
CA TYR A 91 10.54 0.33 9.43
C TYR A 91 11.40 -0.48 8.46
N LYS A 92 12.67 -0.72 8.80
CA LYS A 92 13.58 -1.52 7.95
C LYS A 92 13.13 -2.97 7.82
N ASN A 93 12.62 -3.57 8.89
CA ASN A 93 12.07 -4.94 8.87
C ASN A 93 10.85 -5.00 7.95
N VAL A 94 9.92 -4.08 8.13
CA VAL A 94 8.69 -4.00 7.33
C VAL A 94 9.02 -3.75 5.85
N ASN A 95 9.88 -2.78 5.53
CA ASN A 95 10.25 -2.45 4.16
C ASN A 95 11.06 -3.59 3.49
N ALA A 96 11.92 -4.29 4.24
CA ALA A 96 12.60 -5.48 3.73
C ALA A 96 11.62 -6.61 3.40
N ALA A 97 10.59 -6.80 4.23
CA ALA A 97 9.55 -7.78 3.98
C ALA A 97 8.73 -7.43 2.72
N LYS A 98 8.34 -6.16 2.53
CA LYS A 98 7.67 -5.66 1.32
C LYS A 98 8.53 -5.88 0.07
N LEU A 99 9.81 -5.56 0.13
CA LEU A 99 10.75 -5.81 -0.98
C LEU A 99 10.88 -7.30 -1.30
N SER A 100 10.99 -8.14 -0.26
CA SER A 100 11.03 -9.60 -0.46
C SER A 100 9.74 -10.11 -1.10
N PHE A 101 8.59 -9.60 -0.65
CA PHE A 101 7.29 -9.98 -1.18
C PHE A 101 7.10 -9.54 -2.64
N SER A 102 7.54 -8.32 -3.00
CA SER A 102 7.42 -7.82 -4.38
C SER A 102 8.13 -8.71 -5.40
N LYS A 103 9.24 -9.32 -5.02
CA LYS A 103 10.04 -10.21 -5.89
C LYS A 103 9.43 -11.61 -6.11
N LYS A 104 8.37 -11.97 -5.38
CA LYS A 104 7.77 -13.32 -5.46
C LYS A 104 6.83 -13.49 -6.65
N SER A 105 6.38 -12.41 -7.29
CA SER A 105 5.45 -12.46 -8.43
C SER A 105 5.53 -11.19 -9.25
N ALA A 106 5.34 -11.31 -10.56
CA ALA A 106 5.19 -10.17 -11.47
C ALA A 106 3.92 -9.33 -11.18
N HIS A 107 2.99 -9.86 -10.40
CA HIS A 107 1.77 -9.15 -9.97
C HIS A 107 1.91 -8.46 -8.61
N ASN A 108 3.13 -8.41 -8.06
CA ASN A 108 3.44 -7.70 -6.83
C ASN A 108 4.31 -6.48 -7.17
N TYR A 109 3.75 -5.30 -7.01
CA TYR A 109 4.44 -4.03 -7.30
C TYR A 109 4.81 -3.36 -5.99
N LEU A 110 5.95 -2.69 -5.97
CA LEU A 110 6.42 -1.94 -4.81
C LEU A 110 6.88 -0.56 -5.24
N LEU A 111 6.25 0.47 -4.71
CA LEU A 111 6.62 1.85 -4.93
C LEU A 111 7.70 2.24 -3.92
N ASP A 112 8.81 2.77 -4.43
CA ASP A 112 9.92 3.25 -3.60
C ASP A 112 9.65 4.70 -3.16
N THR A 113 9.01 4.87 -2.03
CA THR A 113 8.73 6.17 -1.42
C THR A 113 9.97 6.79 -0.76
N LEU A 114 11.08 6.06 -0.70
CA LEU A 114 12.35 6.51 -0.10
C LEU A 114 13.41 6.78 -1.17
N ALA A 115 13.04 6.76 -2.46
CA ALA A 115 13.94 6.98 -3.57
C ALA A 115 14.64 8.35 -3.49
N PRO A 116 15.93 8.45 -3.88
CA PRO A 116 16.71 9.68 -3.75
C PRO A 116 16.16 10.89 -4.51
N ASP A 117 15.46 10.66 -5.62
CA ASP A 117 14.81 11.71 -6.43
C ASP A 117 13.57 12.32 -5.75
N LEU A 118 13.03 11.65 -4.73
CA LEU A 118 11.99 12.18 -3.86
C LEU A 118 12.56 13.00 -2.68
N VAL A 119 13.88 13.19 -2.62
CA VAL A 119 14.53 13.99 -1.59
C VAL A 119 14.30 15.48 -1.88
N GLU A 120 13.61 16.16 -0.98
CA GLU A 120 13.50 17.62 -0.99
C GLU A 120 14.21 18.23 0.22
N LYS A 121 15.15 19.15 -0.05
CA LYS A 121 15.78 20.00 0.98
C LYS A 121 16.32 19.25 2.21
N GLY A 122 17.08 18.17 1.98
CA GLY A 122 17.71 17.38 3.04
C GLY A 122 16.76 16.40 3.75
N ARG A 123 15.58 16.14 3.21
CA ARG A 123 14.63 15.13 3.66
C ARG A 123 14.64 13.94 2.70
N ASN A 124 14.69 12.73 3.20
CA ASN A 124 14.73 11.52 2.39
C ASN A 124 13.31 11.02 2.08
N GLY A 125 12.98 10.87 0.81
CA GLY A 125 11.71 10.33 0.37
C GLY A 125 10.52 11.28 0.56
N LEU A 126 9.33 10.72 0.68
CA LEU A 126 8.13 11.47 1.01
C LEU A 126 8.22 12.01 2.44
N ILE A 127 7.82 13.26 2.60
CA ILE A 127 8.02 14.04 3.83
C ILE A 127 6.74 13.97 4.67
N PHE A 128 6.91 13.85 5.99
CA PHE A 128 5.85 14.15 6.93
C PHE A 128 5.87 15.62 7.30
N ASP A 129 4.74 16.16 7.67
CA ASP A 129 4.62 17.51 8.16
C ASP A 129 5.46 17.66 9.45
N ARG A 130 6.57 18.38 9.35
CA ARG A 130 7.46 18.69 10.48
C ARG A 130 7.34 20.14 10.92
N GLU A 131 6.59 20.94 10.19
CA GLU A 131 6.41 22.35 10.55
C GLU A 131 5.24 22.48 11.50
N ALA A 132 5.57 22.71 12.78
CA ALA A 132 4.57 23.14 13.75
C ALA A 132 4.05 24.50 13.33
N THR A 133 2.79 24.58 13.00
CA THR A 133 2.08 25.87 13.05
C THR A 133 1.68 26.17 14.49
N THR A 134 1.35 27.43 14.78
CA THR A 134 0.84 27.85 16.11
C THR A 134 -0.44 27.10 16.52
N LEU A 135 -1.04 26.33 15.61
CA LEU A 135 -2.33 25.65 15.78
C LEU A 135 -2.22 24.11 15.78
N THR A 136 -1.12 23.54 15.28
CA THR A 136 -0.94 22.09 15.22
C THR A 136 0.42 21.67 15.75
N PRO A 137 0.50 20.64 16.61
CA PRO A 137 1.76 20.06 17.01
C PRO A 137 2.50 19.48 15.80
N VAL A 138 3.84 19.38 15.89
CA VAL A 138 4.64 18.68 14.87
C VAL A 138 4.18 17.25 14.77
N ASP A 139 3.71 16.85 13.59
CA ASP A 139 3.39 15.47 13.27
C ASP A 139 4.57 14.84 12.53
N VAL A 140 5.21 13.87 13.16
CA VAL A 140 6.33 13.12 12.56
C VAL A 140 5.90 11.76 12.01
N LYS A 141 4.61 11.43 12.12
CA LYS A 141 4.05 10.13 11.75
C LYS A 141 3.43 10.13 10.36
N HIS A 142 2.76 11.22 10.00
CA HIS A 142 2.00 11.29 8.76
C HIS A 142 2.73 12.12 7.70
N TYR A 143 2.46 11.82 6.46
CA TYR A 143 2.91 12.63 5.33
C TYR A 143 2.16 13.96 5.32
N ASP A 144 2.83 15.03 4.92
CA ASP A 144 2.18 16.30 4.62
C ASP A 144 1.29 16.20 3.36
N SER A 145 0.50 17.24 3.12
CA SER A 145 -0.44 17.26 1.98
C SER A 145 0.26 17.14 0.63
N SER A 146 1.43 17.75 0.48
CA SER A 146 2.22 17.66 -0.76
C SER A 146 2.72 16.24 -1.01
N SER A 147 3.23 15.60 0.04
CA SER A 147 3.70 14.21 -0.02
C SER A 147 2.56 13.21 -0.26
N MET A 148 1.38 13.46 0.32
CA MET A 148 0.20 12.64 0.03
C MET A 148 -0.23 12.74 -1.43
N LEU A 149 -0.15 13.93 -2.06
CA LEU A 149 -0.41 14.08 -3.50
C LEU A 149 0.64 13.35 -4.33
N LYS A 150 1.93 13.44 -3.97
CA LYS A 150 3.00 12.69 -4.66
C LYS A 150 2.77 11.20 -4.57
N LEU A 151 2.46 10.68 -3.39
CA LEU A 151 2.15 9.26 -3.16
C LEU A 151 0.93 8.82 -4.00
N GLY A 152 -0.13 9.63 -4.03
CA GLY A 152 -1.31 9.39 -4.86
C GLY A 152 -0.96 9.32 -6.35
N ASN A 153 -0.10 10.21 -6.84
CA ASN A 153 0.38 10.18 -8.22
C ASN A 153 1.20 8.92 -8.51
N MET A 154 2.09 8.49 -7.61
CA MET A 154 2.86 7.24 -7.78
C MET A 154 1.94 6.02 -7.92
N PHE A 155 0.92 5.90 -7.07
CA PHE A 155 -0.09 4.84 -7.22
C PHE A 155 -0.88 4.99 -8.52
N GLY A 156 -1.28 6.21 -8.89
CA GLY A 156 -2.01 6.49 -10.12
C GLY A 156 -1.22 6.12 -11.38
N GLU A 157 0.06 6.42 -11.43
CA GLU A 157 0.96 6.04 -12.53
C GLU A 157 1.12 4.52 -12.64
N ALA A 158 1.30 3.83 -11.51
CA ALA A 158 1.38 2.37 -11.48
C ALA A 158 0.08 1.72 -11.99
N VAL A 159 -1.09 2.21 -11.57
CA VAL A 159 -2.39 1.74 -12.06
C VAL A 159 -2.56 2.04 -13.56
N ALA A 160 -2.17 3.24 -14.01
CA ALA A 160 -2.26 3.62 -15.42
C ALA A 160 -1.38 2.72 -16.31
N GLU A 161 -0.19 2.35 -15.84
CA GLU A 161 0.68 1.41 -16.58
C GLU A 161 0.04 0.03 -16.69
N LEU A 162 -0.55 -0.49 -15.61
CA LEU A 162 -1.28 -1.75 -15.63
C LEU A 162 -2.48 -1.75 -16.59
N CYS A 163 -3.13 -0.59 -16.78
CA CYS A 163 -4.22 -0.47 -17.75
C CYS A 163 -3.74 -0.48 -19.21
N ARG A 164 -2.46 -0.16 -19.48
CA ARG A 164 -1.89 -0.17 -20.83
C ARG A 164 -1.41 -1.55 -21.27
N THR A 165 -1.15 -2.42 -20.32
CA THR A 165 -0.68 -3.79 -20.58
C THR A 165 -1.91 -4.72 -20.59
N PRO A 166 -2.38 -5.19 -21.74
CA PRO A 166 -3.57 -6.01 -21.85
C PRO A 166 -3.39 -7.43 -21.30
#